data_e790e065803cb519a875e68bef949b11
#
_entry.id   e790e065803cb519a875e68bef949b11
#
_cell.length_a   1.000
_cell.length_b   1.000
_cell.length_c   1.000
_cell.angle_alpha   90.00
_cell.angle_beta   90.00
_cell.angle_gamma   90.00
#
_symmetry.space_group_name_H-M   'P 1'
#
loop_
_entity.id
_entity.type
_entity.pdbx_description
1 polymer ?
#
loop_
_entity_poly.entity_id
_entity_poly.type
_entity_poly.pdbx_seq_one_letter_code
_entity_poly.pdbx_strand_id
1 'polypeptide(L)'
;MGLRKTGVIKLLIIVPNALGVILGLVMLGISAYTLAPLGIDTYPLTGKFEKELRFSAIGFLFAGIFLSVVSFLAVYATIKNNRTMLMIYAILISIMLTVELATVIGLLVMENQKKGQLQSAWIDEMNEHKRNKYELKLKNSSYNAFDKVQSHLKCCGITSPDEWKNNTIEGIKNRTSMNLPPSCCKQKGCDRECKERECSKTLYYEEPCLDKIWRPVTAFKSLSFSVVAVHVFMIPGAIFLQMAIRAGKTDELF
;
A
#
# COMPACT_ATOMS: atom_id res chain seq x y z
N MET A 1 -35.35 15.50 -24.96
CA MET A 1 -34.76 15.56 -23.61
C MET A 1 -34.04 14.25 -23.20
N GLY A 2 -34.37 13.10 -23.79
CA GLY A 2 -33.77 11.79 -23.53
C GLY A 2 -32.32 11.63 -24.04
N LEU A 3 -32.05 12.08 -25.25
CA LEU A 3 -30.79 11.94 -25.98
C LEU A 3 -29.60 12.59 -25.24
N ARG A 4 -29.79 13.82 -24.72
CA ARG A 4 -28.75 14.51 -23.94
C ARG A 4 -28.39 13.78 -22.61
N LYS A 5 -29.34 13.06 -22.02
CA LYS A 5 -29.12 12.29 -20.79
C LYS A 5 -28.27 11.03 -21.04
N THR A 6 -28.48 10.35 -22.18
CA THR A 6 -27.71 9.16 -22.55
C THR A 6 -26.24 9.48 -22.82
N GLY A 7 -25.94 10.61 -23.48
CA GLY A 7 -24.60 11.09 -23.72
C GLY A 7 -23.82 11.36 -22.40
N VAL A 8 -24.46 12.04 -21.44
CA VAL A 8 -23.85 12.30 -20.13
C VAL A 8 -23.56 10.98 -19.39
N ILE A 9 -24.48 10.02 -19.41
CA ILE A 9 -24.27 8.72 -18.75
C ILE A 9 -23.14 7.94 -19.41
N LYS A 10 -23.03 7.94 -20.75
CA LYS A 10 -21.90 7.34 -21.45
C LYS A 10 -20.57 7.96 -20.99
N LEU A 11 -20.48 9.28 -20.90
CA LEU A 11 -19.29 9.97 -20.44
C LEU A 11 -18.93 9.62 -18.99
N LEU A 12 -19.94 9.57 -18.11
CA LEU A 12 -19.77 9.16 -16.71
C LEU A 12 -19.26 7.72 -16.57
N ILE A 13 -19.55 6.82 -17.52
CA ILE A 13 -19.00 5.46 -17.54
C ILE A 13 -17.61 5.45 -18.18
N ILE A 14 -17.39 6.13 -19.29
CA ILE A 14 -16.13 6.10 -20.03
C ILE A 14 -14.98 6.69 -19.23
N VAL A 15 -15.16 7.89 -18.65
CA VAL A 15 -14.04 8.62 -18.01
C VAL A 15 -13.42 7.85 -16.84
N PRO A 16 -14.17 7.38 -15.82
CA PRO A 16 -13.55 6.66 -14.72
C PRO A 16 -12.98 5.29 -15.15
N ASN A 17 -13.58 4.63 -16.15
CA ASN A 17 -13.03 3.37 -16.66
C ASN A 17 -11.78 3.58 -17.52
N ALA A 18 -11.67 4.67 -18.29
CA ALA A 18 -10.43 5.02 -18.97
C ALA A 18 -9.28 5.26 -17.98
N LEU A 19 -9.55 5.96 -16.87
CA LEU A 19 -8.60 6.08 -15.76
C LEU A 19 -8.29 4.74 -15.13
N GLY A 20 -9.28 3.85 -14.99
CA GLY A 20 -9.11 2.49 -14.48
C GLY A 20 -8.15 1.65 -15.33
N VAL A 21 -8.21 1.76 -16.66
CA VAL A 21 -7.24 1.11 -17.57
C VAL A 21 -5.82 1.60 -17.29
N ILE A 22 -5.63 2.91 -17.17
CA ILE A 22 -4.31 3.51 -16.91
C ILE A 22 -3.77 3.03 -15.55
N LEU A 23 -4.59 3.08 -14.50
CA LEU A 23 -4.21 2.63 -13.16
C LEU A 23 -3.87 1.14 -13.13
N GLY A 24 -4.66 0.31 -13.81
CA GLY A 24 -4.38 -1.13 -13.94
C GLY A 24 -3.04 -1.40 -14.62
N LEU A 25 -2.72 -0.69 -15.69
CA LEU A 25 -1.42 -0.79 -16.37
C LEU A 25 -0.25 -0.33 -15.48
N VAL A 26 -0.43 0.74 -14.70
CA VAL A 26 0.58 1.20 -13.72
C VAL A 26 0.80 0.13 -12.65
N MET A 27 -0.28 -0.47 -12.11
CA MET A 27 -0.17 -1.57 -11.14
C MET A 27 0.60 -2.76 -11.71
N LEU A 28 0.34 -3.13 -12.98
CA LEU A 28 1.07 -4.18 -13.68
C LEU A 28 2.56 -3.85 -13.79
N GLY A 29 2.91 -2.63 -14.17
CA GLY A 29 4.30 -2.18 -14.28
C GLY A 29 5.05 -2.26 -12.95
N ILE A 30 4.45 -1.75 -11.88
CA ILE A 30 5.04 -1.79 -10.52
C ILE A 30 5.20 -3.23 -10.04
N SER A 31 4.17 -4.06 -10.22
CA SER A 31 4.19 -5.47 -9.79
C SER A 31 5.24 -6.26 -10.57
N ALA A 32 5.31 -6.09 -11.88
CA ALA A 32 6.31 -6.74 -12.72
C ALA A 32 7.73 -6.31 -12.34
N TYR A 33 7.96 -5.02 -12.08
CA TYR A 33 9.25 -4.52 -11.60
C TYR A 33 9.63 -5.13 -10.25
N THR A 34 8.67 -5.22 -9.31
CA THR A 34 8.92 -5.81 -7.99
C THR A 34 9.22 -7.30 -8.07
N LEU A 35 8.61 -8.03 -9.01
CA LEU A 35 8.82 -9.48 -9.21
C LEU A 35 10.05 -9.78 -10.05
N ALA A 36 10.58 -8.83 -10.80
CA ALA A 36 11.78 -9.01 -11.60
C ALA A 36 13.01 -9.27 -10.70
N PRO A 37 13.99 -10.09 -11.11
CA PRO A 37 15.19 -10.34 -10.34
C PRO A 37 15.91 -9.06 -9.92
N LEU A 38 15.97 -8.07 -10.80
CA LEU A 38 16.56 -6.74 -10.54
C LEU A 38 15.83 -5.95 -9.44
N GLY A 39 14.50 -6.11 -9.31
CA GLY A 39 13.71 -5.39 -8.31
C GLY A 39 13.90 -5.94 -6.91
N ILE A 40 14.01 -7.25 -6.76
CA ILE A 40 14.16 -7.91 -5.45
C ILE A 40 15.63 -7.99 -5.03
N ASP A 41 16.55 -8.17 -5.96
CA ASP A 41 17.99 -8.18 -5.69
C ASP A 41 18.49 -6.79 -5.26
N THR A 42 17.81 -5.72 -5.68
CA THR A 42 18.06 -4.34 -5.19
C THR A 42 17.69 -4.20 -3.71
N TYR A 43 16.76 -5.04 -3.23
CA TYR A 43 16.38 -5.14 -1.82
C TYR A 43 16.65 -6.57 -1.33
N PRO A 44 17.87 -6.92 -0.92
CA PRO A 44 18.18 -8.25 -0.39
C PRO A 44 17.45 -8.44 0.94
N LEU A 45 16.16 -8.72 0.82
CA LEU A 45 15.26 -9.08 1.91
C LEU A 45 15.33 -10.60 2.02
N THR A 46 15.76 -11.10 3.16
CA THR A 46 15.82 -12.54 3.41
C THR A 46 14.71 -12.94 4.38
N GLY A 47 14.11 -14.10 4.15
CA GLY A 47 13.19 -14.71 5.08
C GLY A 47 11.69 -14.47 4.81
N LYS A 48 10.92 -14.33 5.90
CA LYS A 48 9.45 -14.19 5.84
C LYS A 48 8.99 -12.94 5.08
N PHE A 49 9.69 -11.83 5.26
CA PHE A 49 9.30 -10.55 4.65
C PHE A 49 9.43 -10.57 3.11
N GLU A 50 10.44 -11.24 2.55
CA GLU A 50 10.57 -11.41 1.11
C GLU A 50 9.38 -12.19 0.54
N LYS A 51 8.97 -13.27 1.21
CA LYS A 51 7.80 -14.07 0.79
C LYS A 51 6.52 -13.26 0.80
N GLU A 52 6.29 -12.46 1.84
CA GLU A 52 5.11 -11.59 1.96
C GLU A 52 5.09 -10.52 0.86
N LEU A 53 6.25 -9.91 0.58
CA LEU A 53 6.37 -8.91 -0.48
C LEU A 53 6.10 -9.52 -1.88
N ARG A 54 6.66 -10.70 -2.16
CA ARG A 54 6.39 -11.43 -3.42
C ARG A 54 4.92 -11.81 -3.54
N PHE A 55 4.32 -12.33 -2.46
CA PHE A 55 2.90 -12.68 -2.45
C PHE A 55 2.01 -11.45 -2.70
N SER A 56 2.30 -10.33 -2.06
CA SER A 56 1.61 -9.07 -2.29
C SER A 56 1.77 -8.58 -3.74
N ALA A 57 2.97 -8.63 -4.30
CA ALA A 57 3.24 -8.22 -5.68
C ALA A 57 2.48 -9.08 -6.70
N ILE A 58 2.38 -10.41 -6.46
CA ILE A 58 1.57 -11.31 -7.28
C ILE A 58 0.08 -10.92 -7.18
N GLY A 59 -0.42 -10.61 -5.99
CA GLY A 59 -1.79 -10.15 -5.78
C GLY A 59 -2.08 -8.86 -6.57
N PHE A 60 -1.18 -7.87 -6.50
CA PHE A 60 -1.29 -6.63 -7.28
C PHE A 60 -1.20 -6.85 -8.79
N LEU A 61 -0.43 -7.83 -9.24
CA LEU A 61 -0.35 -8.20 -10.66
C LEU A 61 -1.72 -8.68 -11.16
N PHE A 62 -2.34 -9.63 -10.47
CA PHE A 62 -3.67 -10.13 -10.85
C PHE A 62 -4.75 -9.05 -10.74
N ALA A 63 -4.72 -8.21 -9.71
CA ALA A 63 -5.64 -7.10 -9.55
C ALA A 63 -5.49 -6.07 -10.69
N GLY A 64 -4.27 -5.76 -11.12
CA GLY A 64 -3.99 -4.86 -12.24
C GLY A 64 -4.50 -5.40 -13.58
N ILE A 65 -4.31 -6.71 -13.85
CA ILE A 65 -4.87 -7.36 -15.05
C ILE A 65 -6.40 -7.26 -15.03
N PHE A 66 -7.01 -7.66 -13.93
CA PHE A 66 -8.46 -7.68 -13.78
C PHE A 66 -9.06 -6.28 -13.96
N LEU A 67 -8.50 -5.28 -13.28
CA LEU A 67 -8.94 -3.89 -13.39
C LEU A 67 -8.83 -3.37 -14.83
N SER A 68 -7.72 -3.63 -15.51
CA SER A 68 -7.51 -3.20 -16.90
C SER A 68 -8.54 -3.82 -17.84
N VAL A 69 -8.78 -5.13 -17.71
CA VAL A 69 -9.70 -5.87 -18.58
C VAL A 69 -11.15 -5.42 -18.37
N VAL A 70 -11.60 -5.30 -17.11
CA VAL A 70 -12.97 -4.89 -16.79
C VAL A 70 -13.21 -3.44 -17.23
N SER A 71 -12.26 -2.56 -16.98
CA SER A 71 -12.35 -1.16 -17.39
C SER A 71 -12.34 -0.99 -18.90
N PHE A 72 -11.51 -1.73 -19.62
CA PHE A 72 -11.50 -1.75 -21.08
C PHE A 72 -12.83 -2.26 -21.63
N LEU A 73 -13.37 -3.34 -21.08
CA LEU A 73 -14.69 -3.90 -21.45
C LEU A 73 -15.79 -2.83 -21.30
N ALA A 74 -15.78 -2.06 -20.21
CA ALA A 74 -16.75 -1.01 -19.96
C ALA A 74 -16.70 0.10 -21.02
N VAL A 75 -15.50 0.59 -21.34
CA VAL A 75 -15.28 1.61 -22.37
C VAL A 75 -15.76 1.10 -23.73
N TYR A 76 -15.30 -0.10 -24.11
CA TYR A 76 -15.66 -0.70 -25.39
C TYR A 76 -17.17 -0.94 -25.53
N ALA A 77 -17.81 -1.52 -24.50
CA ALA A 77 -19.23 -1.80 -24.47
C ALA A 77 -20.07 -0.52 -24.59
N THR A 78 -19.62 0.57 -23.95
CA THR A 78 -20.30 1.87 -23.95
C THR A 78 -20.17 2.54 -25.32
N ILE A 79 -18.99 2.54 -25.95
CA ILE A 79 -18.75 3.14 -27.28
C ILE A 79 -19.54 2.37 -28.34
N LYS A 80 -19.48 1.04 -28.32
CA LYS A 80 -20.16 0.18 -29.31
C LYS A 80 -21.64 -0.04 -29.05
N ASN A 81 -22.21 0.58 -28.01
CA ASN A 81 -23.61 0.37 -27.61
C ASN A 81 -24.00 -1.11 -27.48
N ASN A 82 -23.04 -1.95 -27.04
CA ASN A 82 -23.25 -3.39 -26.94
C ASN A 82 -23.90 -3.74 -25.58
N ARG A 83 -25.21 -4.02 -25.62
CA ARG A 83 -26.01 -4.32 -24.42
C ARG A 83 -25.52 -5.54 -23.63
N THR A 84 -25.07 -6.59 -24.35
CA THR A 84 -24.63 -7.83 -23.71
C THR A 84 -23.34 -7.62 -22.93
N MET A 85 -22.36 -6.95 -23.52
CA MET A 85 -21.10 -6.60 -22.83
C MET A 85 -21.32 -5.64 -21.67
N LEU A 86 -22.28 -4.70 -21.82
CA LEU A 86 -22.63 -3.78 -20.73
C LEU A 86 -23.30 -4.50 -19.55
N MET A 87 -24.08 -5.57 -19.83
CA MET A 87 -24.65 -6.43 -18.79
C MET A 87 -23.55 -7.23 -18.08
N ILE A 88 -22.60 -7.81 -18.81
CA ILE A 88 -21.45 -8.52 -18.23
C ILE A 88 -20.66 -7.57 -17.35
N TYR A 89 -20.37 -6.34 -17.82
CA TYR A 89 -19.71 -5.32 -17.02
C TYR A 89 -20.49 -5.01 -15.73
N ALA A 90 -21.81 -4.83 -15.80
CA ALA A 90 -22.62 -4.54 -14.61
C ALA A 90 -22.57 -5.66 -13.57
N ILE A 91 -22.52 -6.93 -14.00
CA ILE A 91 -22.37 -8.08 -13.12
C ILE A 91 -20.97 -8.07 -12.47
N LEU A 92 -19.92 -7.88 -13.27
CA LEU A 92 -18.54 -7.86 -12.76
C LEU A 92 -18.30 -6.74 -11.75
N ILE A 93 -18.79 -5.53 -12.03
CA ILE A 93 -18.64 -4.39 -11.10
C ILE A 93 -19.46 -4.59 -9.82
N SER A 94 -20.60 -5.30 -9.88
CA SER A 94 -21.37 -5.64 -8.68
C SER A 94 -20.62 -6.65 -7.78
N ILE A 95 -19.94 -7.61 -8.38
CA ILE A 95 -19.07 -8.54 -7.64
C ILE A 95 -17.90 -7.78 -7.02
N MET A 96 -17.25 -6.87 -7.76
CA MET A 96 -16.18 -6.04 -7.24
C MET A 96 -16.64 -5.21 -6.05
N LEU A 97 -17.80 -4.55 -6.15
CA LEU A 97 -18.35 -3.76 -5.05
C LEU A 97 -18.56 -4.60 -3.78
N THR A 98 -19.03 -5.84 -3.92
CA THR A 98 -19.21 -6.76 -2.76
C THR A 98 -17.87 -7.08 -2.10
N VAL A 99 -16.82 -7.36 -2.89
CA VAL A 99 -15.48 -7.62 -2.39
C VAL A 99 -14.89 -6.37 -1.73
N GLU A 100 -15.06 -5.19 -2.33
CA GLU A 100 -14.60 -3.92 -1.74
C GLU A 100 -15.26 -3.65 -0.40
N LEU A 101 -16.58 -3.79 -0.30
CA LEU A 101 -17.30 -3.61 0.96
C LEU A 101 -16.82 -4.58 2.04
N ALA A 102 -16.63 -5.85 1.70
CA ALA A 102 -16.10 -6.84 2.62
C ALA A 102 -14.67 -6.46 3.09
N THR A 103 -13.83 -5.98 2.18
CA THR A 103 -12.46 -5.53 2.49
C THR A 103 -12.47 -4.31 3.40
N VAL A 104 -13.29 -3.29 3.09
CA VAL A 104 -13.40 -2.08 3.92
C VAL A 104 -13.90 -2.41 5.32
N ILE A 105 -14.93 -3.23 5.44
CA ILE A 105 -15.46 -3.68 6.74
C ILE A 105 -14.38 -4.47 7.49
N GLY A 106 -13.69 -5.39 6.82
CA GLY A 106 -12.58 -6.14 7.41
C GLY A 106 -11.47 -5.25 7.94
N LEU A 107 -11.07 -4.22 7.18
CA LEU A 107 -10.06 -3.24 7.62
C LEU A 107 -10.54 -2.44 8.83
N LEU A 108 -11.81 -2.01 8.87
CA LEU A 108 -12.35 -1.27 9.99
C LEU A 108 -12.40 -2.11 11.29
N VAL A 109 -12.86 -3.36 11.17
CA VAL A 109 -12.98 -4.26 12.33
C VAL A 109 -11.62 -4.71 12.83
N MET A 110 -10.67 -4.97 11.93
CA MET A 110 -9.37 -5.57 12.27
C MET A 110 -8.25 -4.54 12.43
N GLU A 111 -8.49 -3.25 12.27
CA GLU A 111 -7.46 -2.20 12.27
C GLU A 111 -6.57 -2.27 13.50
N ASN A 112 -7.17 -2.28 14.70
CA ASN A 112 -6.42 -2.31 15.96
C ASN A 112 -5.68 -3.62 16.18
N GLN A 113 -6.30 -4.74 15.83
CA GLN A 113 -5.67 -6.06 15.96
C GLN A 113 -4.48 -6.21 15.01
N LYS A 114 -4.61 -5.79 13.77
CA LYS A 114 -3.55 -5.87 12.77
C LYS A 114 -2.39 -4.93 13.07
N LYS A 115 -2.68 -3.72 13.55
CA LYS A 115 -1.64 -2.79 14.01
C LYS A 115 -0.86 -3.39 15.19
N GLY A 116 -1.54 -4.00 16.17
CA GLY A 116 -0.91 -4.69 17.29
C GLY A 116 -0.09 -5.90 16.87
N GLN A 117 -0.59 -6.73 15.97
CA GLN A 117 0.15 -7.88 15.43
C GLN A 117 1.40 -7.46 14.66
N LEU A 118 1.31 -6.41 13.86
CA LEU A 118 2.46 -5.85 13.15
C LEU A 118 3.48 -5.30 14.13
N GLN A 119 3.04 -4.58 15.16
CA GLN A 119 3.89 -4.06 16.23
C GLN A 119 4.62 -5.18 16.97
N SER A 120 3.93 -6.24 17.40
CA SER A 120 4.57 -7.36 18.12
C SER A 120 5.58 -8.10 17.25
N ALA A 121 5.23 -8.42 15.99
CA ALA A 121 6.14 -9.06 15.05
C ALA A 121 7.42 -8.25 14.82
N TRP A 122 7.32 -6.94 14.80
CA TRP A 122 8.46 -6.04 14.62
C TRP A 122 9.28 -5.84 15.88
N ILE A 123 8.64 -5.88 17.07
CA ILE A 123 9.34 -5.88 18.36
C ILE A 123 10.21 -7.15 18.46
N ASP A 124 9.69 -8.30 18.05
CA ASP A 124 10.44 -9.55 18.03
C ASP A 124 11.66 -9.48 17.11
N GLU A 125 11.49 -8.96 15.89
CA GLU A 125 12.57 -8.73 14.91
C GLU A 125 13.63 -7.76 15.47
N MET A 126 13.19 -6.67 16.09
CA MET A 126 14.08 -5.68 16.72
C MET A 126 14.87 -6.29 17.88
N ASN A 127 14.23 -7.12 18.71
CA ASN A 127 14.86 -7.77 19.83
C ASN A 127 15.89 -8.83 19.36
N GLU A 128 15.58 -9.53 18.28
CA GLU A 128 16.52 -10.44 17.63
C GLU A 128 17.72 -9.66 17.06
N HIS A 129 17.48 -8.51 16.42
CA HIS A 129 18.55 -7.63 15.96
C HIS A 129 19.46 -7.15 17.10
N LYS A 130 18.88 -6.71 18.22
CA LYS A 130 19.65 -6.32 19.41
C LYS A 130 20.51 -7.46 19.93
N ARG A 131 19.97 -8.70 20.00
CA ARG A 131 20.65 -9.90 20.47
C ARG A 131 21.80 -10.28 19.56
N ASN A 132 21.57 -10.36 18.26
CA ASN A 132 22.56 -10.74 17.26
C ASN A 132 23.72 -9.75 17.16
N LYS A 133 23.49 -8.46 17.43
CA LYS A 133 24.56 -7.45 17.50
C LYS A 133 25.54 -7.68 18.64
N TYR A 134 25.11 -8.31 19.74
CA TYR A 134 25.98 -8.70 20.85
C TYR A 134 26.78 -9.98 20.55
N GLU A 135 26.23 -10.94 19.82
CA GLU A 135 26.89 -12.21 19.49
C GLU A 135 27.77 -12.15 18.24
N LEU A 136 27.42 -11.29 17.27
CA LEU A 136 28.10 -11.21 15.96
C LEU A 136 29.13 -10.07 15.89
N LYS A 137 30.07 -10.01 16.86
CA LYS A 137 31.33 -9.28 16.66
C LYS A 137 32.20 -9.87 15.53
N LEU A 138 31.77 -10.91 14.83
CA LEU A 138 32.65 -11.78 14.02
C LEU A 138 32.20 -12.08 12.59
N LYS A 139 31.08 -11.58 12.04
CA LYS A 139 30.81 -11.83 10.61
C LYS A 139 30.00 -10.70 9.95
N ASN A 140 30.55 -10.22 8.83
CA ASN A 140 30.00 -9.28 7.87
C ASN A 140 28.47 -9.14 7.91
N SER A 141 28.05 -7.98 8.36
CA SER A 141 26.72 -7.45 8.47
C SER A 141 25.76 -7.89 7.37
N SER A 142 24.90 -8.84 7.66
CA SER A 142 23.58 -8.79 7.09
C SER A 142 22.91 -7.52 7.62
N TYR A 143 22.82 -6.51 6.78
CA TYR A 143 21.92 -5.39 7.00
C TYR A 143 20.53 -6.01 7.19
N ASN A 144 20.01 -6.02 8.42
CA ASN A 144 18.73 -6.63 8.70
C ASN A 144 17.61 -5.90 7.96
N ALA A 145 16.54 -6.61 7.63
CA ALA A 145 15.35 -6.04 6.99
C ALA A 145 14.87 -4.77 7.70
N PHE A 146 15.00 -4.75 9.03
CA PHE A 146 14.65 -3.61 9.87
C PHE A 146 15.51 -2.36 9.61
N ASP A 147 16.84 -2.50 9.51
CA ASP A 147 17.74 -1.39 9.18
C ASP A 147 17.41 -0.77 7.81
N LYS A 148 17.06 -1.63 6.83
CA LYS A 148 16.66 -1.16 5.51
C LYS A 148 15.35 -0.38 5.54
N VAL A 149 14.37 -0.86 6.30
CA VAL A 149 13.11 -0.15 6.47
C VAL A 149 13.35 1.20 7.14
N GLN A 150 14.14 1.26 8.21
CA GLN A 150 14.46 2.51 8.89
C GLN A 150 15.14 3.51 7.97
N SER A 151 16.16 3.09 7.22
CA SER A 151 16.90 3.96 6.30
C SER A 151 16.04 4.42 5.12
N HIS A 152 15.23 3.51 4.55
CA HIS A 152 14.39 3.81 3.38
C HIS A 152 13.21 4.72 3.75
N LEU A 153 12.50 4.40 4.84
CA LEU A 153 11.36 5.19 5.31
C LEU A 153 11.78 6.43 6.12
N LYS A 154 13.08 6.58 6.42
CA LYS A 154 13.59 7.68 7.24
C LYS A 154 12.85 7.76 8.59
N CYS A 155 12.82 6.65 9.31
CA CYS A 155 12.14 6.46 10.60
C CYS A 155 13.09 5.81 11.61
N CYS A 156 12.75 5.81 12.91
CA CYS A 156 13.56 5.17 13.93
C CYS A 156 12.70 4.55 15.03
N GLY A 157 13.02 3.30 15.37
CA GLY A 157 12.23 2.53 16.32
C GLY A 157 10.88 2.09 15.73
N ILE A 158 10.14 1.31 16.46
CA ILE A 158 8.83 0.80 16.04
C ILE A 158 7.75 1.79 16.42
N THR A 159 7.61 2.06 17.71
CA THR A 159 6.64 3.02 18.28
C THR A 159 7.31 4.31 18.74
N SER A 160 8.60 4.28 19.01
CA SER A 160 9.39 5.44 19.42
C SER A 160 10.89 5.20 19.22
N PRO A 161 11.67 6.21 18.86
CA PRO A 161 13.13 6.14 18.90
C PRO A 161 13.68 5.83 20.30
N ASP A 162 12.91 6.12 21.35
CA ASP A 162 13.27 5.85 22.74
C ASP A 162 13.45 4.37 23.07
N GLU A 163 12.99 3.47 22.22
CA GLU A 163 13.25 2.04 22.29
C GLU A 163 14.74 1.68 22.23
N TRP A 164 15.56 2.60 21.72
CA TRP A 164 17.03 2.48 21.65
C TRP A 164 17.75 3.10 22.84
N LYS A 165 17.03 3.67 23.82
CA LYS A 165 17.64 4.18 25.06
C LYS A 165 18.14 3.02 25.90
N ASN A 166 19.40 3.12 26.34
CA ASN A 166 19.95 2.23 27.35
C ASN A 166 19.61 2.75 28.74
N ASN A 167 18.83 1.98 29.48
CA ASN A 167 18.49 2.30 30.86
C ASN A 167 19.60 1.93 31.86
N THR A 168 20.76 1.45 31.38
CA THR A 168 21.82 0.97 32.25
C THR A 168 23.22 1.33 31.72
N ILE A 169 23.70 2.49 32.14
CA ILE A 169 25.13 2.66 32.40
C ILE A 169 25.25 2.72 33.91
N GLU A 170 25.70 1.62 34.53
CA GLU A 170 26.09 1.60 35.92
C GLU A 170 27.14 2.71 36.18
N GLY A 171 26.77 3.67 37.00
CA GLY A 171 27.71 4.69 37.51
C GLY A 171 27.44 6.14 37.11
N ILE A 172 26.63 6.47 36.12
CA ILE A 172 26.31 7.85 35.78
C ILE A 172 24.78 8.05 35.79
N LYS A 173 24.27 8.42 36.96
CA LYS A 173 22.90 8.91 37.11
C LYS A 173 22.78 10.18 36.27
N ASN A 174 21.91 10.21 35.27
CA ASN A 174 21.46 11.34 34.44
C ASN A 174 22.00 11.48 33.00
N ARG A 175 22.63 10.48 32.37
CA ARG A 175 22.89 10.55 30.94
C ARG A 175 22.04 9.55 30.19
N THR A 176 21.13 10.05 29.36
CA THR A 176 20.32 9.26 28.43
C THR A 176 21.14 8.98 27.16
N SER A 177 21.99 7.97 27.19
CA SER A 177 22.66 7.51 25.97
C SER A 177 21.71 6.64 25.16
N MET A 178 21.79 6.73 23.85
CA MET A 178 20.99 5.93 22.92
C MET A 178 21.91 5.04 22.06
N ASN A 179 21.69 3.73 22.06
CA ASN A 179 22.36 2.82 21.15
C ASN A 179 21.64 2.76 19.81
N LEU A 180 21.60 3.89 19.10
CA LEU A 180 20.94 3.99 17.79
C LEU A 180 21.66 3.13 16.76
N PRO A 181 20.91 2.40 15.90
CA PRO A 181 21.49 1.80 14.71
C PRO A 181 21.84 2.89 13.70
N PRO A 182 22.87 2.69 12.84
CA PRO A 182 23.22 3.64 11.78
C PRO A 182 22.06 3.97 10.83
N SER A 183 21.10 3.07 10.69
CA SER A 183 19.88 3.23 9.88
C SER A 183 18.94 4.32 10.40
N CYS A 184 18.99 4.64 11.70
CA CYS A 184 18.24 5.74 12.31
C CYS A 184 18.87 7.12 12.08
N CYS A 185 20.13 7.17 11.62
CA CYS A 185 20.90 8.39 11.55
C CYS A 185 20.55 9.25 10.33
N LYS A 186 20.40 10.56 10.54
CA LYS A 186 20.32 11.55 9.45
C LYS A 186 21.69 11.84 8.85
N GLN A 187 22.74 11.69 9.66
CA GLN A 187 24.14 11.94 9.29
C GLN A 187 25.04 10.77 9.68
N LYS A 188 26.10 10.54 8.92
CA LYS A 188 27.10 9.51 9.24
C LYS A 188 27.75 9.77 10.59
N GLY A 189 27.76 8.75 11.45
CA GLY A 189 28.43 8.84 12.77
C GLY A 189 27.53 9.26 13.93
N CYS A 190 26.26 9.58 13.69
CA CYS A 190 25.33 9.93 14.78
C CYS A 190 25.15 8.80 15.79
N ASP A 191 25.24 7.54 15.36
CA ASP A 191 25.19 6.36 16.22
C ASP A 191 26.30 6.38 17.29
N ARG A 192 27.49 6.85 16.92
CA ARG A 192 28.64 6.99 17.81
C ARG A 192 28.46 8.18 18.75
N GLU A 193 28.02 9.32 18.19
CA GLU A 193 27.78 10.55 18.96
C GLU A 193 26.69 10.35 20.01
N CYS A 194 25.56 9.70 19.65
CA CYS A 194 24.45 9.40 20.56
C CYS A 194 24.79 8.38 21.65
N LYS A 195 25.82 7.55 21.42
CA LYS A 195 26.33 6.60 22.42
C LYS A 195 27.23 7.27 23.47
N GLU A 196 28.04 8.25 23.04
CA GLU A 196 29.04 8.90 23.89
C GLU A 196 28.49 10.14 24.58
N ARG A 197 27.50 10.80 24.01
CA ARG A 197 26.91 12.05 24.50
C ARG A 197 25.39 11.98 24.51
N GLU A 198 24.74 13.01 25.05
CA GLU A 198 23.32 13.20 24.94
C GLU A 198 22.91 13.36 23.46
N CYS A 199 22.01 12.52 23.00
CA CYS A 199 21.63 12.46 21.59
C CYS A 199 20.67 13.61 21.23
N SER A 200 21.12 14.52 20.39
CA SER A 200 20.26 15.59 19.87
C SER A 200 19.24 15.02 18.88
N LYS A 201 17.98 15.47 18.98
CA LYS A 201 16.89 15.11 18.05
C LYS A 201 17.18 15.49 16.60
N THR A 202 18.09 16.38 16.35
CA THR A 202 18.51 16.79 15.01
C THR A 202 19.32 15.71 14.28
N LEU A 203 19.95 14.79 15.01
CA LEU A 203 20.87 13.78 14.49
C LEU A 203 20.18 12.53 13.95
N TYR A 204 19.00 12.20 14.43
CA TYR A 204 18.27 10.98 14.06
C TYR A 204 16.85 11.25 13.59
N TYR A 205 16.23 10.23 12.99
CA TYR A 205 14.81 10.30 12.58
C TYR A 205 13.92 10.14 13.81
N GLU A 206 13.06 11.14 14.07
CA GLU A 206 12.17 11.17 15.24
C GLU A 206 10.88 10.40 15.02
N GLU A 207 10.47 10.22 13.75
CA GLU A 207 9.20 9.59 13.42
C GLU A 207 9.29 8.06 13.58
N PRO A 208 8.36 7.42 14.30
CA PRO A 208 8.36 5.96 14.47
C PRO A 208 8.01 5.24 13.16
N CYS A 209 8.62 4.06 12.95
CA CYS A 209 8.44 3.32 11.71
C CYS A 209 7.05 2.75 11.53
N LEU A 210 6.37 2.38 12.63
CA LEU A 210 5.01 1.88 12.60
C LEU A 210 4.03 2.89 11.97
N ASP A 211 4.17 4.17 12.33
CA ASP A 211 3.30 5.22 11.79
C ASP A 211 3.58 5.48 10.30
N LYS A 212 4.85 5.43 9.89
CA LYS A 212 5.23 5.53 8.47
C LYS A 212 4.64 4.42 7.62
N ILE A 213 4.65 3.20 8.14
CA ILE A 213 4.09 2.01 7.45
C ILE A 213 2.57 2.04 7.47
N TRP A 214 1.97 2.54 8.56
CA TRP A 214 0.52 2.55 8.70
C TRP A 214 -0.16 3.69 7.92
N ARG A 215 0.55 4.78 7.66
CA ARG A 215 0.01 5.93 6.90
C ARG A 215 -0.57 5.55 5.52
N PRO A 216 0.10 4.72 4.68
CA PRO A 216 -0.50 4.24 3.43
C PRO A 216 -1.79 3.43 3.64
N VAL A 217 -1.90 2.66 4.72
CA VAL A 217 -3.10 1.86 5.03
C VAL A 217 -4.29 2.79 5.33
N THR A 218 -4.08 3.86 6.08
CA THR A 218 -5.12 4.86 6.34
C THR A 218 -5.52 5.63 5.09
N ALA A 219 -4.56 5.99 4.24
CA ALA A 219 -4.83 6.63 2.96
C ALA A 219 -5.61 5.69 2.02
N PHE A 220 -5.25 4.40 1.98
CA PHE A 220 -5.96 3.39 1.21
C PHE A 220 -7.42 3.25 1.66
N LYS A 221 -7.67 3.25 2.97
CA LYS A 221 -9.01 3.23 3.54
C LYS A 221 -9.88 4.41 3.05
N SER A 222 -9.34 5.63 3.11
CA SER A 222 -10.03 6.83 2.57
C SER A 222 -10.33 6.73 1.09
N LEU A 223 -9.36 6.24 0.31
CA LEU A 223 -9.52 6.07 -1.14
C LEU A 223 -10.59 5.03 -1.45
N SER A 224 -10.64 3.93 -0.70
CA SER A 224 -11.63 2.85 -0.89
C SER A 224 -13.07 3.36 -0.74
N PHE A 225 -13.35 4.26 0.19
CA PHE A 225 -14.69 4.87 0.29
C PHE A 225 -15.08 5.64 -0.96
N SER A 226 -14.13 6.36 -1.58
CA SER A 226 -14.37 7.10 -2.81
C SER A 226 -14.65 6.15 -3.99
N VAL A 227 -13.94 5.03 -4.07
CA VAL A 227 -14.12 4.00 -5.10
C VAL A 227 -15.47 3.32 -4.95
N VAL A 228 -15.86 2.94 -3.72
CA VAL A 228 -17.19 2.39 -3.41
C VAL A 228 -18.29 3.35 -3.88
N ALA A 229 -18.16 4.64 -3.59
CA ALA A 229 -19.14 5.63 -4.03
C ALA A 229 -19.26 5.67 -5.56
N VAL A 230 -18.14 5.65 -6.28
CA VAL A 230 -18.12 5.59 -7.76
C VAL A 230 -18.86 4.34 -8.25
N HIS A 231 -18.56 3.16 -7.71
CA HIS A 231 -19.19 1.89 -8.13
C HIS A 231 -20.71 1.89 -7.87
N VAL A 232 -21.16 2.45 -6.76
CA VAL A 232 -22.60 2.59 -6.44
C VAL A 232 -23.34 3.41 -7.52
N PHE A 233 -22.71 4.43 -8.12
CA PHE A 233 -23.30 5.20 -9.22
C PHE A 233 -23.14 4.52 -10.58
N MET A 234 -22.06 3.77 -10.80
CA MET A 234 -21.76 3.12 -12.08
C MET A 234 -22.74 1.98 -12.40
N ILE A 235 -23.17 1.21 -11.39
CA ILE A 235 -24.11 0.07 -11.59
C ILE A 235 -25.46 0.54 -12.15
N PRO A 236 -26.19 1.48 -11.51
CA PRO A 236 -27.43 2.00 -12.08
C PRO A 236 -27.22 2.68 -13.44
N GLY A 237 -26.09 3.37 -13.63
CA GLY A 237 -25.75 3.99 -14.91
C GLY A 237 -25.61 2.98 -16.05
N ALA A 238 -24.92 1.86 -15.81
CA ALA A 238 -24.76 0.79 -16.78
C ALA A 238 -26.10 0.11 -17.12
N ILE A 239 -26.93 -0.17 -16.10
CA ILE A 239 -28.26 -0.75 -16.27
C ILE A 239 -29.18 0.19 -17.06
N PHE A 240 -29.16 1.50 -16.70
CA PHE A 240 -29.97 2.49 -17.44
C PHE A 240 -29.53 2.59 -18.90
N LEU A 241 -28.23 2.66 -19.17
CA LEU A 241 -27.71 2.70 -20.53
C LEU A 241 -28.10 1.46 -21.33
N GLN A 242 -28.02 0.27 -20.72
CA GLN A 242 -28.48 -1.00 -21.32
C GLN A 242 -29.96 -0.94 -21.70
N MET A 243 -30.80 -0.42 -20.83
CA MET A 243 -32.24 -0.25 -21.11
C MET A 243 -32.49 0.79 -22.24
N ALA A 244 -31.74 1.88 -22.26
CA ALA A 244 -31.83 2.90 -23.31
C ALA A 244 -31.42 2.35 -24.68
N ILE A 245 -30.35 1.54 -24.74
CA ILE A 245 -29.93 0.83 -25.97
C ILE A 245 -31.02 -0.14 -26.44
N ARG A 246 -31.62 -0.88 -25.52
CA ARG A 246 -32.74 -1.79 -25.84
C ARG A 246 -33.95 -1.03 -26.42
N ALA A 247 -34.21 0.15 -25.95
CA ALA A 247 -35.33 0.99 -26.41
C ALA A 247 -35.03 1.79 -27.69
N GLY A 248 -33.86 1.63 -28.31
CA GLY A 248 -33.42 2.38 -29.50
C GLY A 248 -33.27 3.90 -29.28
N LYS A 249 -33.02 4.33 -28.04
CA LYS A 249 -32.94 5.74 -27.62
C LYS A 249 -31.51 6.25 -27.46
N THR A 250 -30.54 5.62 -28.11
CA THR A 250 -29.12 6.00 -28.01
C THR A 250 -28.63 6.56 -29.34
N ASP A 251 -28.03 7.75 -29.28
CA ASP A 251 -27.27 8.28 -30.40
C ASP A 251 -25.86 7.70 -30.42
N GLU A 252 -25.29 7.56 -31.61
CA GLU A 252 -23.88 7.32 -31.79
C GLU A 252 -23.12 8.56 -31.30
N LEU A 253 -22.15 8.39 -30.40
CA LEU A 253 -21.35 9.48 -29.86
C LEU A 253 -20.18 9.87 -30.75
N PHE A 254 -19.92 9.04 -31.81
CA PHE A 254 -18.89 9.24 -32.83
C PHE A 254 -19.34 8.69 -34.18
#